data_55e332257f6098b6cd0e10eae48d6f85
#
_entry.id   55e332257f6098b6cd0e10eae48d6f85
#
_cell.length_a   1.000
_cell.length_b   1.000
_cell.length_c   1.000
_cell.angle_alpha   90.00
_cell.angle_beta   90.00
_cell.angle_gamma   90.00
#
_symmetry.space_group_name_H-M   'P 1'
#
loop_
_entity.id
_entity.type
_entity.pdbx_description
1 polymer ?
#
loop_
_entity_poly.entity_id
_entity_poly.type
_entity_poly.pdbx_seq_one_letter_code
_entity_poly.pdbx_strand_id
1 'polypeptide(L)'
;MRSILLLLLALLSQAEMAPALTAEARYTHGVFYRDMQRQPVMQLKITGEPGEKITSITFTPGETSKPGDIKMVRLSSRDDWNGYTFNTAKYIHENAKGKFSKGKITFKQEYTLGSSPLYIWLSYDLAAGAVRNGKIDAVCTAINTEDGETTEPEVILADALEERKIGRVYRFPYRIVPYYRPRWVKGWGNAEKAVHLTPTHFNLFTDLIHFAYSVTAEGNIDYQWAGGGQSNKEVADEALEEIKRLHKEAKSKAKLIAGFAHMDGPMTTAVANPTTRRTMARNMATWAIERGYDGIDIDWEYPDSDEQWKNLGYFIADLREELSGSGISISIAASVGYKVPNYWTTDQLDFIMTMSYDDLTPDNHASMRLFQRDADICQNKFHMPKQKIVLGLPFYSNEQGKLTAQYGYSSVYNWNPRMKPDVNNCRLKNQDGTEGPMHTFNGPNLIAQKCRWAKENQMGGVMIWAYETDLPIKHKASLSRAMFKVLRQPKKKQ
;
A
#
# COMPACT_ATOMS: atom_id res chain seq x y z
N MET A 1 30.67 44.45 -49.66
CA MET A 1 29.62 43.48 -50.04
C MET A 1 29.98 41.99 -49.70
N ARG A 2 31.23 41.60 -49.67
CA ARG A 2 31.60 40.20 -49.29
C ARG A 2 31.51 39.88 -47.77
N SER A 3 31.60 40.88 -46.89
CA SER A 3 31.55 40.65 -45.44
C SER A 3 30.12 40.50 -44.86
N ILE A 4 29.09 41.00 -45.56
CA ILE A 4 27.68 40.90 -45.15
C ILE A 4 27.10 39.52 -45.51
N LEU A 5 27.61 38.91 -46.58
CA LEU A 5 27.16 37.58 -47.02
C LEU A 5 27.66 36.43 -46.10
N LEU A 6 28.82 36.60 -45.44
CA LEU A 6 29.38 35.65 -44.48
C LEU A 6 28.67 35.71 -43.10
N LEU A 7 28.11 36.87 -42.73
CA LEU A 7 27.30 37.00 -41.50
C LEU A 7 25.90 36.41 -41.66
N LEU A 8 25.31 36.44 -42.84
CA LEU A 8 24.01 35.83 -43.12
C LEU A 8 24.09 34.30 -43.24
N LEU A 9 25.23 33.76 -43.68
CA LEU A 9 25.46 32.29 -43.68
C LEU A 9 25.79 31.72 -42.30
N ALA A 10 26.31 32.53 -41.36
CA ALA A 10 26.53 32.12 -39.97
C ALA A 10 25.24 32.15 -39.10
N LEU A 11 24.23 32.90 -39.54
CA LEU A 11 22.92 32.96 -38.87
C LEU A 11 21.93 31.87 -39.33
N LEU A 12 22.26 31.13 -40.39
CA LEU A 12 21.44 30.05 -40.93
C LEU A 12 21.87 28.64 -40.47
N SER A 13 22.89 28.51 -39.61
CA SER A 13 23.42 27.22 -39.16
C SER A 13 23.21 26.90 -37.68
N GLN A 14 22.38 27.65 -36.97
CA GLN A 14 21.77 27.21 -35.71
C GLN A 14 20.28 26.90 -35.94
N ALA A 15 20.02 25.94 -36.81
CA ALA A 15 18.85 25.12 -36.58
C ALA A 15 19.12 24.42 -35.22
N GLU A 16 18.49 24.89 -34.14
CA GLU A 16 18.36 24.11 -32.96
C GLU A 16 17.86 22.73 -33.40
N MET A 17 18.72 21.73 -33.33
CA MET A 17 18.25 20.34 -33.54
C MET A 17 17.12 20.16 -32.54
N ALA A 18 15.93 19.87 -33.06
CA ALA A 18 14.79 19.52 -32.24
C ALA A 18 15.26 18.44 -31.24
N PRO A 19 14.88 18.54 -29.96
CA PRO A 19 15.26 17.52 -28.99
C PRO A 19 14.72 16.19 -29.49
N ALA A 20 15.62 15.24 -29.72
CA ALA A 20 15.25 13.88 -30.11
C ALA A 20 14.30 13.27 -29.09
N LEU A 21 13.37 12.41 -29.53
CA LEU A 21 12.48 11.66 -28.66
C LEU A 21 13.31 10.98 -27.55
N THR A 22 12.94 11.24 -26.30
CA THR A 22 13.55 10.59 -25.14
C THR A 22 12.51 9.79 -24.36
N ALA A 23 12.92 8.69 -23.78
CA ALA A 23 12.04 7.85 -22.97
C ALA A 23 12.76 7.31 -21.73
N GLU A 24 12.08 7.33 -20.61
CA GLU A 24 12.51 6.75 -19.36
C GLU A 24 11.56 5.60 -18.99
N ALA A 25 12.10 4.46 -18.54
CA ALA A 25 11.32 3.32 -18.05
C ALA A 25 11.60 3.08 -16.56
N ARG A 26 10.53 2.88 -15.79
CA ARG A 26 10.59 2.57 -14.35
C ARG A 26 9.77 1.35 -14.02
N TYR A 27 10.26 0.55 -13.07
CA TYR A 27 9.54 -0.61 -12.54
C TYR A 27 8.70 -0.23 -11.33
N THR A 28 7.46 -0.69 -11.29
CA THR A 28 6.49 -0.23 -10.30
C THR A 28 6.57 -0.96 -8.98
N HIS A 29 6.78 -2.26 -8.97
CA HIS A 29 7.02 -3.02 -7.74
C HIS A 29 7.53 -4.44 -8.02
N GLY A 30 8.00 -5.12 -6.98
CA GLY A 30 8.59 -6.45 -7.08
C GLY A 30 7.66 -7.63 -6.72
N VAL A 31 6.37 -7.39 -6.44
CA VAL A 31 5.41 -8.40 -5.99
C VAL A 31 4.20 -8.47 -6.90
N PHE A 32 3.86 -9.67 -7.37
CA PHE A 32 2.72 -9.96 -8.22
C PHE A 32 1.88 -11.08 -7.62
N TYR A 33 0.58 -11.04 -7.84
CA TYR A 33 -0.36 -12.01 -7.30
C TYR A 33 -1.07 -12.80 -8.39
N ARG A 34 -1.29 -14.10 -8.13
CA ARG A 34 -2.06 -14.97 -8.99
C ARG A 34 -3.51 -14.50 -9.09
N ASP A 35 -4.12 -14.71 -10.27
CA ASP A 35 -5.51 -14.37 -10.54
C ASP A 35 -5.90 -12.90 -10.28
N MET A 36 -4.91 -12.03 -10.26
CA MET A 36 -5.11 -10.60 -10.14
C MET A 36 -4.91 -9.92 -11.49
N GLN A 37 -5.79 -8.97 -11.80
CA GLN A 37 -5.74 -8.16 -13.01
C GLN A 37 -5.05 -6.82 -12.76
N ARG A 38 -4.60 -6.19 -13.86
CA ARG A 38 -4.10 -4.81 -13.90
C ARG A 38 -2.97 -4.53 -12.89
N GLN A 39 -2.09 -5.50 -12.70
CA GLN A 39 -0.92 -5.32 -11.85
C GLN A 39 0.12 -4.51 -12.60
N PRO A 40 0.49 -3.31 -12.13
CA PRO A 40 1.48 -2.48 -12.79
C PRO A 40 2.84 -3.17 -12.83
N VAL A 41 3.51 -3.12 -13.97
CA VAL A 41 4.84 -3.72 -14.18
C VAL A 41 5.86 -2.66 -14.50
N MET A 42 5.50 -1.71 -15.35
CA MET A 42 6.40 -0.68 -15.87
C MET A 42 5.64 0.61 -16.11
N GLN A 43 6.34 1.72 -15.91
CA GLN A 43 5.95 3.05 -16.35
C GLN A 43 6.93 3.53 -17.42
N LEU A 44 6.41 4.23 -18.44
CA LEU A 44 7.21 4.98 -19.38
C LEU A 44 6.87 6.45 -19.25
N LYS A 45 7.89 7.30 -19.28
CA LYS A 45 7.78 8.73 -19.47
C LYS A 45 8.44 9.05 -20.79
N ILE A 46 7.69 9.63 -21.72
CA ILE A 46 8.13 9.92 -23.08
C ILE A 46 8.05 11.41 -23.30
N THR A 47 9.13 11.99 -23.79
CA THR A 47 9.26 13.42 -24.07
C THR A 47 9.81 13.59 -25.49
N GLY A 48 9.25 14.51 -26.24
CA GLY A 48 9.67 14.86 -27.59
C GLY A 48 9.06 16.19 -28.00
N GLU A 49 9.13 16.53 -29.26
CA GLU A 49 8.57 17.75 -29.78
C GLU A 49 7.03 17.78 -29.74
N PRO A 50 6.40 18.91 -29.36
CA PRO A 50 4.96 19.03 -29.45
C PRO A 50 4.46 18.80 -30.88
N GLY A 51 3.53 17.89 -31.06
CA GLY A 51 2.99 17.45 -32.34
C GLY A 51 3.64 16.18 -32.90
N GLU A 52 4.77 15.75 -32.38
CA GLU A 52 5.38 14.47 -32.74
C GLU A 52 4.43 13.30 -32.43
N LYS A 53 4.37 12.31 -33.32
CA LYS A 53 3.46 11.19 -33.19
C LYS A 53 4.19 9.86 -32.95
N ILE A 54 3.83 9.20 -31.86
CA ILE A 54 4.20 7.81 -31.60
C ILE A 54 3.17 6.93 -32.29
N THR A 55 3.63 5.95 -33.08
CA THR A 55 2.78 5.05 -33.86
C THR A 55 2.68 3.65 -33.25
N SER A 56 3.71 3.24 -32.50
CA SER A 56 3.68 1.95 -31.79
C SER A 56 4.68 1.87 -30.66
N ILE A 57 4.35 1.00 -29.68
CA ILE A 57 5.24 0.67 -28.57
C ILE A 57 5.33 -0.84 -28.46
N THR A 58 6.57 -1.38 -28.40
CA THR A 58 6.84 -2.83 -28.33
C THR A 58 7.42 -3.22 -26.99
N PHE A 59 6.89 -4.30 -26.44
CA PHE A 59 7.38 -4.88 -25.18
C PHE A 59 7.70 -6.37 -25.37
N THR A 60 8.67 -6.84 -24.58
CA THR A 60 8.95 -8.25 -24.34
C THR A 60 8.71 -8.61 -22.87
N PRO A 61 8.50 -9.89 -22.55
CA PRO A 61 8.31 -10.32 -21.17
C PRO A 61 9.62 -10.38 -20.37
N GLY A 62 10.74 -9.87 -20.90
CA GLY A 62 12.03 -9.85 -20.24
C GLY A 62 12.41 -11.23 -19.65
N GLU A 63 12.88 -11.24 -18.41
CA GLU A 63 13.22 -12.45 -17.65
C GLU A 63 12.02 -13.16 -17.00
N THR A 64 10.80 -12.94 -17.47
CA THR A 64 9.62 -13.66 -16.94
C THR A 64 9.79 -15.15 -17.09
N SER A 65 9.72 -15.90 -15.98
CA SER A 65 9.98 -17.35 -15.94
C SER A 65 9.06 -18.16 -16.85
N LYS A 66 7.79 -17.74 -16.95
CA LYS A 66 6.77 -18.39 -17.78
C LYS A 66 5.82 -17.35 -18.38
N PRO A 67 6.15 -16.78 -19.55
CA PRO A 67 5.32 -15.74 -20.19
C PRO A 67 3.87 -16.15 -20.41
N GLY A 68 3.56 -17.44 -20.59
CA GLY A 68 2.19 -17.96 -20.72
C GLY A 68 1.31 -17.81 -19.46
N ASP A 69 1.90 -17.48 -18.32
CA ASP A 69 1.17 -17.16 -17.08
C ASP A 69 0.58 -15.72 -17.12
N ILE A 70 1.02 -14.90 -18.07
CA ILE A 70 0.46 -13.57 -18.34
C ILE A 70 -0.74 -13.74 -19.26
N LYS A 71 -1.94 -13.62 -18.68
CA LYS A 71 -3.20 -13.76 -19.42
C LYS A 71 -3.45 -12.59 -20.36
N MET A 72 -3.08 -11.40 -19.93
CA MET A 72 -3.32 -10.15 -20.65
C MET A 72 -2.22 -9.16 -20.31
N VAL A 73 -1.78 -8.44 -21.32
CA VAL A 73 -0.93 -7.25 -21.25
C VAL A 73 -1.79 -6.05 -21.56
N ARG A 74 -1.77 -5.03 -20.73
CA ARG A 74 -2.57 -3.82 -20.90
C ARG A 74 -1.69 -2.58 -20.95
N LEU A 75 -2.05 -1.66 -21.82
CA LEU A 75 -1.43 -0.37 -21.99
C LEU A 75 -2.44 0.71 -21.60
N SER A 76 -2.04 1.62 -20.72
CA SER A 76 -2.85 2.76 -20.31
C SER A 76 -2.03 4.04 -20.36
N SER A 77 -2.62 5.14 -20.80
CA SER A 77 -1.98 6.46 -20.70
C SER A 77 -2.58 7.27 -19.55
N ARG A 78 -1.80 8.22 -19.05
CA ARG A 78 -2.19 9.11 -17.97
C ARG A 78 -1.72 10.53 -18.25
N ASP A 79 -2.35 11.48 -17.56
CA ASP A 79 -2.03 12.90 -17.73
C ASP A 79 -0.77 13.30 -16.96
N ASP A 80 -0.35 12.51 -15.98
CA ASP A 80 0.83 12.78 -15.17
C ASP A 80 1.57 11.49 -14.77
N TRP A 81 2.81 11.67 -14.32
CA TRP A 81 3.67 10.59 -13.86
C TRP A 81 3.08 9.84 -12.65
N ASN A 82 2.35 10.54 -11.84
CA ASN A 82 1.86 10.04 -10.58
C ASN A 82 0.59 9.18 -10.73
N GLY A 83 -0.09 9.27 -11.86
CA GLY A 83 -1.27 8.47 -12.15
C GLY A 83 -2.49 8.80 -11.29
N TYR A 84 -2.44 9.88 -10.50
CA TYR A 84 -3.58 10.35 -9.72
C TYR A 84 -4.30 11.46 -10.45
N THR A 85 -5.51 11.15 -10.91
CA THR A 85 -6.43 12.14 -11.43
C THR A 85 -7.71 12.08 -10.63
N PHE A 86 -8.38 13.23 -10.46
CA PHE A 86 -9.71 13.26 -9.86
C PHE A 86 -10.80 12.79 -10.83
N ASN A 87 -10.42 12.35 -12.02
CA ASN A 87 -11.32 11.82 -13.01
C ASN A 87 -11.08 10.31 -13.18
N THR A 88 -11.95 9.52 -12.58
CA THR A 88 -11.87 8.06 -12.64
C THR A 88 -11.89 7.50 -14.06
N ALA A 89 -12.55 8.17 -15.02
CA ALA A 89 -12.57 7.76 -16.42
C ALA A 89 -11.19 7.90 -17.08
N LYS A 90 -10.46 8.96 -16.79
CA LYS A 90 -9.06 9.14 -17.23
C LYS A 90 -8.14 8.14 -16.54
N TYR A 91 -8.41 7.85 -15.27
CA TYR A 91 -7.63 6.96 -14.46
C TYR A 91 -7.63 5.52 -14.98
N ILE A 92 -8.77 5.02 -15.43
CA ILE A 92 -8.96 3.63 -15.90
C ILE A 92 -8.81 3.55 -17.43
N HIS A 93 -8.37 4.61 -18.08
CA HIS A 93 -8.31 4.65 -19.53
C HIS A 93 -7.31 3.59 -20.05
N GLU A 94 -7.85 2.44 -20.47
CA GLU A 94 -7.13 1.40 -21.17
C GLU A 94 -7.07 1.76 -22.64
N ASN A 95 -5.87 2.06 -23.14
CA ASN A 95 -5.67 2.39 -24.55
C ASN A 95 -5.66 1.16 -25.42
N ALA A 96 -5.02 0.09 -24.94
CA ALA A 96 -4.88 -1.16 -25.67
C ALA A 96 -4.66 -2.35 -24.74
N LYS A 97 -4.99 -3.55 -25.24
CA LYS A 97 -4.70 -4.83 -24.57
C LYS A 97 -4.41 -5.93 -25.56
N GLY A 98 -3.65 -6.93 -25.12
CA GLY A 98 -3.29 -8.06 -25.96
C GLY A 98 -2.51 -9.11 -25.20
N LYS A 99 -1.92 -10.05 -25.93
CA LYS A 99 -1.08 -11.12 -25.39
C LYS A 99 0.26 -11.14 -26.07
N PHE A 100 1.28 -11.61 -25.38
CA PHE A 100 2.56 -11.88 -26.02
C PHE A 100 2.40 -12.97 -27.10
N SER A 101 2.97 -12.71 -28.27
CA SER A 101 3.04 -13.63 -29.39
C SER A 101 4.48 -13.65 -29.88
N LYS A 102 5.06 -14.86 -30.02
CA LYS A 102 6.47 -15.03 -30.41
C LYS A 102 7.44 -14.18 -29.55
N GLY A 103 7.18 -14.12 -28.24
CA GLY A 103 8.04 -13.43 -27.28
C GLY A 103 7.90 -11.90 -27.21
N LYS A 104 6.96 -11.29 -27.93
CA LYS A 104 6.74 -9.84 -27.90
C LYS A 104 5.28 -9.45 -28.05
N ILE A 105 4.94 -8.22 -27.70
CA ILE A 105 3.69 -7.56 -28.04
C ILE A 105 4.02 -6.15 -28.56
N THR A 106 3.37 -5.77 -29.66
CA THR A 106 3.44 -4.42 -30.22
C THR A 106 2.04 -3.82 -30.17
N PHE A 107 1.89 -2.73 -29.45
CA PHE A 107 0.67 -1.94 -29.42
C PHE A 107 0.78 -0.87 -30.52
N LYS A 108 -0.07 -0.98 -31.53
CA LYS A 108 -0.24 0.04 -32.59
C LYS A 108 -1.25 1.08 -32.13
N GLN A 109 -0.83 1.89 -31.16
CA GLN A 109 -1.63 2.94 -30.57
C GLN A 109 -0.94 4.27 -30.86
N GLU A 110 -1.68 5.19 -31.49
CA GLU A 110 -1.17 6.51 -31.77
C GLU A 110 -1.27 7.42 -30.54
N TYR A 111 -0.21 8.18 -30.32
CA TYR A 111 -0.14 9.25 -29.32
C TYR A 111 0.49 10.47 -29.97
N THR A 112 -0.10 11.65 -29.77
CA THR A 112 0.51 12.91 -30.15
C THR A 112 1.14 13.54 -28.91
N LEU A 113 2.42 13.85 -28.96
CA LEU A 113 3.13 14.50 -27.87
C LEU A 113 2.69 15.96 -27.73
N GLY A 114 2.56 16.39 -26.49
CA GLY A 114 2.29 17.79 -26.14
C GLY A 114 3.53 18.46 -25.55
N SER A 115 3.35 19.62 -24.95
CA SER A 115 4.41 20.31 -24.18
C SER A 115 4.74 19.64 -22.86
N SER A 116 3.89 18.69 -22.39
CA SER A 116 4.10 17.87 -21.20
C SER A 116 4.46 16.45 -21.61
N PRO A 117 5.25 15.72 -20.79
CA PRO A 117 5.57 14.33 -21.04
C PRO A 117 4.33 13.44 -21.17
N LEU A 118 4.38 12.45 -22.05
CA LEU A 118 3.40 11.37 -22.12
C LEU A 118 3.77 10.27 -21.13
N TYR A 119 2.83 9.87 -20.27
CA TYR A 119 3.02 8.80 -19.31
C TYR A 119 2.22 7.56 -19.71
N ILE A 120 2.92 6.44 -19.86
CA ILE A 120 2.34 5.15 -20.24
C ILE A 120 2.55 4.14 -19.10
N TRP A 121 1.53 3.37 -18.83
CA TRP A 121 1.58 2.26 -17.88
C TRP A 121 1.39 0.93 -18.57
N LEU A 122 2.31 0.00 -18.31
CA LEU A 122 2.17 -1.39 -18.67
C LEU A 122 1.72 -2.18 -17.44
N SER A 123 0.66 -2.97 -17.58
CA SER A 123 0.18 -3.84 -16.52
C SER A 123 -0.15 -5.25 -17.03
N TYR A 124 -0.08 -6.23 -16.13
CA TYR A 124 -0.36 -7.63 -16.42
C TYR A 124 -1.56 -8.16 -15.64
N ASP A 125 -2.35 -9.00 -16.31
CA ASP A 125 -3.28 -9.91 -15.65
C ASP A 125 -2.60 -11.28 -15.55
N LEU A 126 -2.48 -11.83 -14.35
CA LEU A 126 -1.86 -13.13 -14.15
C LEU A 126 -2.89 -14.26 -14.01
N ALA A 127 -2.51 -15.44 -14.49
CA ALA A 127 -3.30 -16.64 -14.37
C ALA A 127 -3.40 -17.13 -12.91
N ALA A 128 -4.52 -17.77 -12.55
CA ALA A 128 -4.68 -18.42 -11.25
C ALA A 128 -3.64 -19.54 -11.01
N GLY A 129 -3.19 -20.19 -12.09
CA GLY A 129 -2.15 -21.21 -12.09
C GLY A 129 -0.73 -20.70 -12.27
N ALA A 130 -0.48 -19.38 -12.26
CA ALA A 130 0.86 -18.83 -12.45
C ALA A 130 1.88 -19.44 -11.48
N VAL A 131 3.12 -19.65 -11.96
CA VAL A 131 4.17 -20.34 -11.20
C VAL A 131 4.53 -19.53 -9.94
N ARG A 132 4.40 -20.14 -8.78
CA ARG A 132 4.80 -19.53 -7.51
C ARG A 132 6.30 -19.29 -7.49
N ASN A 133 6.70 -18.10 -7.02
CA ASN A 133 8.08 -17.61 -7.02
C ASN A 133 8.69 -17.45 -8.43
N GLY A 134 7.86 -17.58 -9.49
CA GLY A 134 8.29 -17.24 -10.83
C GLY A 134 8.64 -15.75 -10.93
N LYS A 135 9.60 -15.44 -11.78
CA LYS A 135 9.95 -14.05 -12.09
C LYS A 135 8.86 -13.43 -12.98
N ILE A 136 8.54 -12.17 -12.75
CA ILE A 136 7.72 -11.32 -13.64
C ILE A 136 8.54 -10.10 -14.01
N ASP A 137 8.62 -9.84 -15.30
CA ASP A 137 9.42 -8.81 -15.88
C ASP A 137 8.78 -8.22 -17.13
N ALA A 138 9.27 -7.08 -17.59
CA ALA A 138 8.95 -6.46 -18.87
C ALA A 138 10.13 -5.63 -19.35
N VAL A 139 10.32 -5.58 -20.67
CA VAL A 139 11.27 -4.68 -21.32
C VAL A 139 10.53 -3.98 -22.46
N CYS A 140 10.58 -2.64 -22.50
CA CYS A 140 10.19 -1.87 -23.66
C CYS A 140 11.36 -1.86 -24.65
N THR A 141 11.16 -2.44 -25.83
CA THR A 141 12.22 -2.63 -26.81
C THR A 141 12.15 -1.71 -28.01
N ALA A 142 11.04 -0.98 -28.16
CA ALA A 142 10.91 0.04 -29.22
C ALA A 142 9.73 0.96 -28.97
N ILE A 143 9.95 2.24 -29.19
CA ILE A 143 8.94 3.28 -29.32
C ILE A 143 9.16 3.88 -30.72
N ASN A 144 8.21 3.69 -31.62
CA ASN A 144 8.33 4.13 -33.02
C ASN A 144 7.49 5.37 -33.27
N THR A 145 8.03 6.30 -34.03
CA THR A 145 7.39 7.54 -34.45
C THR A 145 6.83 7.44 -35.88
N GLU A 146 6.07 8.47 -36.33
CA GLU A 146 5.48 8.51 -37.66
C GLU A 146 6.55 8.71 -38.79
N ASP A 147 7.65 9.40 -38.47
CA ASP A 147 8.80 9.61 -39.35
C ASP A 147 9.77 8.42 -39.44
N GLY A 148 9.51 7.33 -38.66
CA GLY A 148 10.25 6.09 -38.69
C GLY A 148 11.41 6.01 -37.71
N GLU A 149 11.56 6.96 -36.81
CA GLU A 149 12.52 6.85 -35.72
C GLU A 149 12.10 5.77 -34.70
N THR A 150 13.09 5.19 -34.04
CA THR A 150 12.91 4.16 -33.02
C THR A 150 13.75 4.52 -31.80
N THR A 151 13.12 4.63 -30.64
CA THR A 151 13.76 4.91 -29.36
C THR A 151 13.56 3.74 -28.41
N GLU A 152 14.62 3.36 -27.70
CA GLU A 152 14.55 2.47 -26.53
C GLU A 152 14.63 3.30 -25.26
N PRO A 153 13.78 3.06 -24.25
CA PRO A 153 13.81 3.86 -23.03
C PRO A 153 15.01 3.52 -22.14
N GLU A 154 15.56 4.54 -21.52
CA GLU A 154 16.51 4.38 -20.43
C GLU A 154 15.81 3.82 -19.18
N VAL A 155 16.40 2.83 -18.52
CA VAL A 155 15.87 2.28 -17.27
C VAL A 155 16.34 3.12 -16.10
N ILE A 156 15.41 3.79 -15.43
CA ILE A 156 15.69 4.64 -14.27
C ILE A 156 15.38 3.87 -12.99
N LEU A 157 16.37 3.79 -12.10
CA LEU A 157 16.25 3.19 -10.77
C LEU A 157 16.27 4.27 -9.69
N ALA A 158 15.65 3.97 -8.54
CA ALA A 158 15.76 4.83 -7.36
C ALA A 158 17.22 4.88 -6.85
N ASP A 159 17.63 6.03 -6.33
CA ASP A 159 19.02 6.28 -5.87
C ASP A 159 19.54 5.24 -4.86
N ALA A 160 18.64 4.64 -4.07
CA ALA A 160 18.98 3.62 -3.08
C ALA A 160 19.22 2.21 -3.67
N LEU A 161 19.09 2.04 -4.98
CA LEU A 161 19.20 0.75 -5.66
C LEU A 161 20.41 0.76 -6.59
N GLU A 162 21.24 -0.27 -6.48
CA GLU A 162 22.40 -0.46 -7.36
C GLU A 162 22.05 -1.25 -8.63
N GLU A 163 20.99 -2.08 -8.55
CA GLU A 163 20.54 -2.91 -9.65
C GLU A 163 19.02 -3.13 -9.64
N ARG A 164 18.46 -3.40 -10.82
CA ARG A 164 17.07 -3.73 -11.00
C ARG A 164 16.70 -5.06 -10.34
N LYS A 165 15.66 -5.07 -9.51
CA LYS A 165 15.10 -6.27 -8.91
C LYS A 165 13.82 -6.70 -9.63
N ILE A 166 13.85 -7.90 -10.20
CA ILE A 166 12.71 -8.48 -10.91
C ILE A 166 11.63 -8.91 -9.91
N GLY A 167 10.38 -8.63 -10.25
CA GLY A 167 9.23 -9.02 -9.46
C GLY A 167 9.04 -10.54 -9.34
N ARG A 168 8.33 -10.98 -8.32
CA ARG A 168 8.06 -12.40 -8.03
C ARG A 168 6.58 -12.66 -7.90
N VAL A 169 6.13 -13.79 -8.43
CA VAL A 169 4.76 -14.26 -8.28
C VAL A 169 4.58 -14.91 -6.92
N TYR A 170 3.70 -14.35 -6.13
CA TYR A 170 3.28 -14.95 -4.88
C TYR A 170 1.91 -15.60 -5.03
N ARG A 171 1.68 -16.69 -4.28
CA ARG A 171 0.30 -17.09 -4.01
C ARG A 171 -0.30 -15.93 -3.25
N PHE A 172 -1.46 -15.44 -3.70
CA PHE A 172 -2.20 -14.45 -2.93
C PHE A 172 -2.38 -15.00 -1.51
N PRO A 173 -1.64 -14.51 -0.51
CA PRO A 173 -1.94 -14.85 0.86
C PRO A 173 -3.17 -14.03 1.22
N TYR A 174 -4.17 -14.68 1.77
CA TYR A 174 -5.13 -13.94 2.57
C TYR A 174 -4.32 -13.26 3.68
N ARG A 175 -4.22 -11.93 3.60
CA ARG A 175 -3.35 -11.18 4.50
C ARG A 175 -3.90 -11.21 5.92
N ILE A 176 -3.01 -11.33 6.87
CA ILE A 176 -3.26 -11.16 8.29
C ILE A 176 -2.22 -10.16 8.77
N VAL A 177 -2.67 -8.92 8.95
CA VAL A 177 -1.81 -7.74 9.14
C VAL A 177 -2.07 -7.12 10.52
N PRO A 178 -1.39 -7.55 11.58
CA PRO A 178 -1.46 -6.87 12.86
C PRO A 178 -0.60 -5.59 12.86
N TYR A 179 -1.16 -4.53 13.43
CA TYR A 179 -0.38 -3.44 13.99
C TYR A 179 0.16 -3.86 15.35
N TYR A 180 1.43 -3.60 15.58
CA TYR A 180 2.11 -3.89 16.83
C TYR A 180 2.87 -2.66 17.32
N ARG A 181 2.58 -2.25 18.54
CA ARG A 181 3.17 -1.06 19.19
C ARG A 181 4.16 -1.50 20.27
N PRO A 182 5.46 -1.66 19.96
CA PRO A 182 6.45 -2.16 20.93
C PRO A 182 6.55 -1.30 22.20
N ARG A 183 6.33 -0.03 22.07
CA ARG A 183 6.34 0.94 23.16
C ARG A 183 5.27 0.63 24.23
N TRP A 184 4.08 0.16 23.84
CA TRP A 184 3.02 -0.25 24.77
C TRP A 184 3.40 -1.50 25.57
N VAL A 185 4.29 -2.29 24.99
CA VAL A 185 4.79 -3.53 25.60
C VAL A 185 5.95 -3.28 26.55
N LYS A 186 6.77 -2.25 26.29
CA LYS A 186 8.01 -1.98 27.07
C LYS A 186 7.90 -0.94 28.20
N GLY A 187 6.73 -0.36 28.46
CA GLY A 187 6.64 0.59 29.59
C GLY A 187 5.60 1.69 29.50
N TRP A 188 4.73 1.66 28.51
CA TRP A 188 3.63 2.60 28.41
C TRP A 188 2.28 1.89 28.59
N GLY A 189 1.49 2.34 29.55
CA GLY A 189 0.22 1.73 29.86
C GLY A 189 0.37 0.42 30.70
N ASN A 190 -0.59 -0.49 30.57
CA ASN A 190 -0.56 -1.77 31.30
C ASN A 190 0.35 -2.79 30.59
N ALA A 191 1.65 -2.52 30.50
CA ALA A 191 2.64 -3.38 29.82
C ALA A 191 2.57 -4.85 30.26
N GLU A 192 2.27 -5.11 31.54
CA GLU A 192 2.10 -6.47 32.09
C GLU A 192 0.92 -7.24 31.48
N LYS A 193 -0.04 -6.54 30.87
CA LYS A 193 -1.25 -7.16 30.29
C LYS A 193 -1.18 -7.21 28.76
N ALA A 194 -0.18 -6.62 28.15
CA ALA A 194 -0.02 -6.61 26.70
C ALA A 194 0.45 -7.97 26.19
N VAL A 195 0.02 -8.34 24.98
CA VAL A 195 0.53 -9.53 24.30
C VAL A 195 1.90 -9.26 23.73
N HIS A 196 2.92 -9.89 24.27
CA HIS A 196 4.28 -9.85 23.74
C HIS A 196 4.40 -10.76 22.52
N LEU A 197 5.15 -10.30 21.51
CA LEU A 197 5.48 -11.13 20.36
C LEU A 197 6.39 -12.29 20.78
N THR A 198 6.18 -13.44 20.17
CA THR A 198 7.04 -14.62 20.26
C THR A 198 7.25 -15.18 18.85
N PRO A 199 8.23 -16.07 18.62
CA PRO A 199 8.42 -16.70 17.31
C PRO A 199 7.14 -17.35 16.76
N THR A 200 6.30 -17.91 17.63
CA THR A 200 5.03 -18.55 17.22
C THR A 200 4.10 -17.56 16.52
N HIS A 201 4.05 -16.31 16.94
CA HIS A 201 3.17 -15.29 16.36
C HIS A 201 3.54 -14.99 14.91
N PHE A 202 4.82 -14.94 14.56
CA PHE A 202 5.29 -14.70 13.19
C PHE A 202 4.86 -15.79 12.20
N ASN A 203 4.55 -17.00 12.67
CA ASN A 203 3.98 -18.05 11.84
C ASN A 203 2.47 -17.91 11.62
N LEU A 204 1.83 -16.98 12.33
CA LEU A 204 0.41 -16.67 12.24
C LEU A 204 0.12 -15.52 11.27
N PHE A 205 1.04 -14.59 11.16
CA PHE A 205 0.91 -13.38 10.33
C PHE A 205 1.42 -13.60 8.91
N THR A 206 0.93 -12.80 7.98
CA THR A 206 1.52 -12.67 6.65
C THR A 206 2.37 -11.41 6.56
N ASP A 207 2.01 -10.42 7.34
CA ASP A 207 2.67 -9.12 7.44
C ASP A 207 2.64 -8.70 8.92
N LEU A 208 3.56 -7.86 9.36
CA LEU A 208 3.55 -7.24 10.69
C LEU A 208 3.90 -5.76 10.53
N ILE A 209 3.03 -4.88 10.97
CA ILE A 209 3.31 -3.44 10.99
C ILE A 209 3.96 -3.07 12.32
N HIS A 210 5.21 -2.64 12.26
CA HIS A 210 5.92 -2.03 13.37
C HIS A 210 5.45 -0.57 13.50
N PHE A 211 4.70 -0.24 14.53
CA PHE A 211 3.99 1.02 14.67
C PHE A 211 4.51 1.79 15.91
N ALA A 212 4.91 3.07 15.81
CA ALA A 212 4.90 3.89 14.63
C ALA A 212 6.13 4.80 14.56
N TYR A 213 6.52 5.09 13.35
CA TYR A 213 7.41 6.21 13.01
C TYR A 213 6.58 7.41 12.59
N SER A 214 7.23 8.57 12.41
CA SER A 214 6.60 9.78 11.89
C SER A 214 7.55 10.49 10.92
N VAL A 215 7.14 11.65 10.43
CA VAL A 215 7.97 12.53 9.59
C VAL A 215 7.93 13.95 10.10
N THR A 216 8.99 14.73 9.82
CA THR A 216 9.00 16.18 10.06
C THR A 216 8.40 16.93 8.86
N ALA A 217 8.10 18.21 9.04
CA ALA A 217 7.63 19.09 7.97
C ALA A 217 8.64 19.24 6.80
N GLU A 218 9.92 19.01 7.08
CA GLU A 218 11.01 19.01 6.09
C GLU A 218 11.19 17.67 5.37
N GLY A 219 10.40 16.66 5.74
CA GLY A 219 10.41 15.32 5.13
C GLY A 219 11.48 14.39 5.70
N ASN A 220 12.00 14.62 6.89
CA ASN A 220 12.90 13.71 7.57
C ASN A 220 12.13 12.69 8.42
N ILE A 221 12.75 11.52 8.69
CA ILE A 221 12.18 10.53 9.60
C ILE A 221 12.20 11.04 11.03
N ASP A 222 11.06 10.95 11.72
CA ASP A 222 10.91 11.31 13.10
C ASP A 222 10.57 10.09 13.98
N TYR A 223 11.19 10.00 15.14
CA TYR A 223 11.07 8.90 16.10
C TYR A 223 10.25 9.28 17.32
N GLN A 224 9.66 10.47 17.35
CA GLN A 224 8.94 11.00 18.52
C GLN A 224 7.91 10.01 19.07
N TRP A 225 7.20 9.33 18.19
CA TRP A 225 6.15 8.38 18.56
C TRP A 225 6.66 6.95 18.79
N ALA A 226 7.82 6.62 18.30
CA ALA A 226 8.45 5.34 18.54
C ALA A 226 8.89 5.14 19.99
N GLY A 227 9.18 6.23 20.71
CA GLY A 227 9.70 6.21 22.08
C GLY A 227 8.90 6.95 23.16
N GLY A 228 7.65 7.34 22.91
CA GLY A 228 6.79 7.88 23.98
C GLY A 228 6.89 9.37 24.27
N GLY A 229 7.02 10.21 23.23
CA GLY A 229 6.96 11.67 23.36
C GLY A 229 8.32 12.37 23.48
N GLN A 230 9.40 11.62 23.35
CA GLN A 230 10.74 12.14 23.09
C GLN A 230 11.27 11.43 21.84
N SER A 231 12.02 12.14 21.00
CA SER A 231 12.74 11.53 19.91
C SER A 231 13.60 10.39 20.46
N ASN A 232 13.24 9.15 20.17
CA ASN A 232 13.85 7.99 20.81
C ASN A 232 14.21 6.93 19.78
N LYS A 233 15.14 7.30 18.93
CA LYS A 233 15.67 6.44 17.90
C LYS A 233 16.20 5.13 18.47
N GLU A 234 16.87 5.15 19.61
CA GLU A 234 17.48 3.97 20.25
C GLU A 234 16.40 2.94 20.63
N VAL A 235 15.31 3.39 21.25
CA VAL A 235 14.19 2.48 21.61
C VAL A 235 13.50 1.90 20.37
N ALA A 236 13.37 2.70 19.31
CA ALA A 236 12.82 2.21 18.05
C ALA A 236 13.73 1.19 17.38
N ASP A 237 15.05 1.43 17.37
CA ASP A 237 16.04 0.51 16.81
C ASP A 237 16.11 -0.78 17.63
N GLU A 238 16.11 -0.72 18.97
CA GLU A 238 16.03 -1.91 19.83
C GLU A 238 14.76 -2.75 19.57
N ALA A 239 13.61 -2.09 19.42
CA ALA A 239 12.36 -2.77 19.13
C ALA A 239 12.39 -3.47 17.76
N LEU A 240 12.98 -2.83 16.75
CA LEU A 240 13.15 -3.42 15.43
C LEU A 240 14.08 -4.64 15.47
N GLU A 241 15.20 -4.56 16.16
CA GLU A 241 16.14 -5.67 16.28
C GLU A 241 15.51 -6.87 17.02
N GLU A 242 14.71 -6.63 18.05
CA GLU A 242 13.95 -7.69 18.72
C GLU A 242 12.90 -8.32 17.78
N ILE A 243 12.16 -7.53 17.01
CA ILE A 243 11.21 -8.02 16.00
C ILE A 243 11.94 -8.90 14.99
N LYS A 244 13.06 -8.43 14.45
CA LYS A 244 13.88 -9.19 13.49
C LYS A 244 14.44 -10.48 14.06
N ARG A 245 14.89 -10.44 15.32
CA ARG A 245 15.38 -11.63 16.04
C ARG A 245 14.29 -12.70 16.13
N LEU A 246 13.09 -12.33 16.60
CA LEU A 246 11.95 -13.22 16.71
C LEU A 246 11.48 -13.76 15.35
N HIS A 247 11.45 -12.91 14.35
CA HIS A 247 11.13 -13.27 12.96
C HIS A 247 12.09 -14.31 12.39
N LYS A 248 13.40 -14.11 12.60
CA LYS A 248 14.46 -15.02 12.19
C LYS A 248 14.37 -16.37 12.93
N GLU A 249 14.16 -16.33 14.24
CA GLU A 249 13.97 -17.52 15.08
C GLU A 249 12.77 -18.35 14.62
N ALA A 250 11.67 -17.69 14.26
CA ALA A 250 10.48 -18.33 13.71
C ALA A 250 10.70 -18.93 12.31
N LYS A 251 11.79 -18.60 11.61
CA LYS A 251 11.98 -18.89 10.19
C LYS A 251 10.76 -18.46 9.37
N SER A 252 10.17 -17.33 9.74
CA SER A 252 8.93 -16.83 9.16
C SER A 252 9.14 -16.25 7.77
N LYS A 253 8.05 -16.20 7.01
CA LYS A 253 7.94 -15.48 5.73
C LYS A 253 7.04 -14.25 5.84
N ALA A 254 6.63 -13.89 7.05
CA ALA A 254 5.88 -12.69 7.28
C ALA A 254 6.70 -11.48 6.85
N LYS A 255 6.06 -10.50 6.23
CA LYS A 255 6.71 -9.25 5.83
C LYS A 255 6.74 -8.28 7.00
N LEU A 256 7.86 -7.58 7.16
CA LEU A 256 7.99 -6.53 8.15
C LEU A 256 7.70 -5.19 7.47
N ILE A 257 6.73 -4.46 7.98
CA ILE A 257 6.25 -3.19 7.41
C ILE A 257 6.51 -2.07 8.43
N ALA A 258 7.10 -0.98 7.99
CA ALA A 258 7.25 0.22 8.79
C ALA A 258 5.94 1.03 8.75
N GLY A 259 5.28 1.23 9.88
CA GLY A 259 4.09 2.08 9.99
C GLY A 259 4.47 3.52 10.29
N PHE A 260 3.96 4.46 9.52
CA PHE A 260 4.13 5.90 9.71
C PHE A 260 2.79 6.52 10.08
N ALA A 261 2.73 7.15 11.24
CA ALA A 261 1.50 7.73 11.80
C ALA A 261 1.79 9.04 12.54
N HIS A 262 0.73 9.66 13.09
CA HIS A 262 0.81 10.93 13.86
C HIS A 262 1.49 12.06 13.07
N MET A 263 1.11 12.19 11.80
CA MET A 263 1.79 13.04 10.83
C MET A 263 0.97 14.25 10.37
N ASP A 264 -0.18 14.54 10.97
CA ASP A 264 -1.19 15.47 10.43
C ASP A 264 -0.60 16.82 10.00
N GLY A 265 0.03 17.56 10.91
CA GLY A 265 0.66 18.84 10.60
C GLY A 265 1.89 18.70 9.72
N PRO A 266 2.90 17.90 10.12
CA PRO A 266 4.10 17.66 9.32
C PRO A 266 3.81 17.13 7.93
N MET A 267 2.92 16.14 7.80
CA MET A 267 2.55 15.54 6.52
C MET A 267 1.87 16.56 5.60
N THR A 268 0.89 17.32 6.14
CA THR A 268 0.22 18.39 5.40
C THR A 268 1.22 19.38 4.79
N THR A 269 2.22 19.80 5.59
CA THR A 269 3.25 20.73 5.14
C THR A 269 4.19 20.08 4.12
N ALA A 270 4.68 18.88 4.40
CA ALA A 270 5.67 18.20 3.54
C ALA A 270 5.11 17.86 2.15
N VAL A 271 3.84 17.40 2.05
CA VAL A 271 3.26 17.01 0.76
C VAL A 271 2.79 18.19 -0.07
N ALA A 272 2.53 19.36 0.52
CA ALA A 272 2.09 20.55 -0.20
C ALA A 272 3.17 21.11 -1.14
N ASN A 273 4.44 20.95 -0.79
CA ASN A 273 5.56 21.41 -1.62
C ASN A 273 6.17 20.22 -2.38
N PRO A 274 6.23 20.25 -3.72
CA PRO A 274 6.76 19.17 -4.54
C PRO A 274 8.22 18.78 -4.19
N THR A 275 9.06 19.73 -3.84
CA THR A 275 10.47 19.47 -3.49
C THR A 275 10.56 18.72 -2.16
N THR A 276 9.88 19.21 -1.12
CA THR A 276 9.85 18.58 0.20
C THR A 276 9.19 17.19 0.13
N ARG A 277 8.12 17.05 -0.63
CA ARG A 277 7.41 15.79 -0.84
C ARG A 277 8.34 14.72 -1.45
N ARG A 278 9.11 15.05 -2.49
CA ARG A 278 10.09 14.13 -3.09
C ARG A 278 11.25 13.82 -2.14
N THR A 279 11.73 14.81 -1.38
CA THR A 279 12.73 14.60 -0.33
C THR A 279 12.22 13.60 0.71
N MET A 280 10.98 13.75 1.17
CA MET A 280 10.34 12.83 2.10
C MET A 280 10.21 11.41 1.52
N ALA A 281 9.78 11.30 0.26
CA ALA A 281 9.67 10.01 -0.42
C ALA A 281 11.02 9.29 -0.49
N ARG A 282 12.08 9.99 -0.89
CA ARG A 282 13.45 9.48 -0.94
C ARG A 282 13.96 9.06 0.44
N ASN A 283 13.79 9.92 1.43
CA ASN A 283 14.21 9.65 2.80
C ASN A 283 13.52 8.39 3.36
N MET A 284 12.21 8.26 3.17
CA MET A 284 11.45 7.09 3.63
C MET A 284 11.87 5.82 2.88
N ALA A 285 12.05 5.89 1.57
CA ALA A 285 12.49 4.76 0.76
C ALA A 285 13.87 4.25 1.18
N THR A 286 14.86 5.14 1.21
CA THR A 286 16.24 4.82 1.62
C THR A 286 16.27 4.25 3.02
N TRP A 287 15.61 4.92 3.96
CA TRP A 287 15.54 4.49 5.35
C TRP A 287 14.91 3.10 5.53
N ALA A 288 13.83 2.80 4.80
CA ALA A 288 13.17 1.50 4.88
C ALA A 288 14.03 0.38 4.27
N ILE A 289 14.71 0.65 3.15
CA ILE A 289 15.64 -0.28 2.49
C ILE A 289 16.81 -0.61 3.43
N GLU A 290 17.47 0.40 3.98
CA GLU A 290 18.61 0.24 4.90
C GLU A 290 18.25 -0.57 6.15
N ARG A 291 17.03 -0.38 6.66
CA ARG A 291 16.53 -1.11 7.83
C ARG A 291 15.94 -2.48 7.51
N GLY A 292 15.88 -2.86 6.24
CA GLY A 292 15.41 -4.18 5.81
C GLY A 292 13.92 -4.40 6.03
N TYR A 293 13.10 -3.35 5.91
CA TYR A 293 11.67 -3.48 5.84
C TYR A 293 11.22 -4.01 4.47
N ASP A 294 10.13 -4.77 4.46
CA ASP A 294 9.48 -5.30 3.25
C ASP A 294 8.31 -4.41 2.78
N GLY A 295 7.97 -3.39 3.53
CA GLY A 295 6.87 -2.47 3.22
C GLY A 295 6.91 -1.19 4.02
N ILE A 296 6.18 -0.19 3.51
CA ILE A 296 5.88 1.07 4.16
C ILE A 296 4.35 1.21 4.21
N ASP A 297 3.85 1.53 5.39
CA ASP A 297 2.44 1.82 5.63
C ASP A 297 2.25 3.27 6.04
N ILE A 298 1.31 3.96 5.40
CA ILE A 298 0.98 5.37 5.64
C ILE A 298 -0.36 5.45 6.36
N ASP A 299 -0.34 5.91 7.58
CA ASP A 299 -1.49 6.08 8.45
C ASP A 299 -1.67 7.58 8.78
N TRP A 300 -2.08 8.33 7.76
CA TRP A 300 -2.39 9.76 7.91
C TRP A 300 -3.85 9.93 8.30
N GLU A 301 -4.09 10.32 9.54
CA GLU A 301 -5.43 10.48 10.10
C GLU A 301 -5.75 11.97 10.36
N TYR A 302 -6.30 12.74 9.41
CA TYR A 302 -6.67 12.37 8.02
C TYR A 302 -6.36 13.54 7.10
N PRO A 303 -6.17 13.33 5.78
CA PRO A 303 -6.34 14.41 4.83
C PRO A 303 -7.75 15.00 4.95
N ASP A 304 -7.88 16.32 5.07
CA ASP A 304 -9.16 17.01 5.34
C ASP A 304 -9.72 17.79 4.15
N SER A 305 -8.97 17.84 3.05
CA SER A 305 -9.34 18.54 1.82
C SER A 305 -8.99 17.72 0.58
N ASP A 306 -9.67 18.03 -0.54
CA ASP A 306 -9.37 17.43 -1.85
C ASP A 306 -7.91 17.65 -2.27
N GLU A 307 -7.34 18.80 -1.92
CA GLU A 307 -5.95 19.11 -2.20
C GLU A 307 -5.00 18.20 -1.40
N GLN A 308 -5.25 17.97 -0.13
CA GLN A 308 -4.44 17.05 0.68
C GLN A 308 -4.54 15.60 0.17
N TRP A 309 -5.72 15.13 -0.22
CA TRP A 309 -5.89 13.82 -0.86
C TRP A 309 -5.13 13.72 -2.18
N LYS A 310 -5.14 14.78 -2.98
CA LYS A 310 -4.35 14.86 -4.21
C LYS A 310 -2.85 14.80 -3.92
N ASN A 311 -2.40 15.57 -2.93
CA ASN A 311 -0.99 15.62 -2.53
C ASN A 311 -0.52 14.29 -1.92
N LEU A 312 -1.36 13.58 -1.16
CA LEU A 312 -1.09 12.22 -0.71
C LEU A 312 -0.91 11.28 -1.92
N GLY A 313 -1.74 11.42 -2.93
CA GLY A 313 -1.59 10.68 -4.19
C GLY A 313 -0.25 10.92 -4.87
N TYR A 314 0.17 12.16 -4.99
CA TYR A 314 1.47 12.51 -5.53
C TYR A 314 2.63 11.97 -4.66
N PHE A 315 2.50 12.04 -3.34
CA PHE A 315 3.49 11.47 -2.43
C PHE A 315 3.64 9.95 -2.62
N ILE A 316 2.53 9.21 -2.68
CA ILE A 316 2.58 7.75 -2.89
C ILE A 316 3.23 7.42 -4.23
N ALA A 317 3.02 8.23 -5.25
CA ALA A 317 3.66 8.03 -6.54
C ALA A 317 5.16 8.34 -6.50
N ASP A 318 5.57 9.44 -5.88
CA ASP A 318 6.98 9.75 -5.66
C ASP A 318 7.67 8.63 -4.84
N LEU A 319 7.01 8.14 -3.79
CA LEU A 319 7.52 7.02 -2.98
C LEU A 319 7.63 5.72 -3.81
N ARG A 320 6.66 5.43 -4.68
CA ARG A 320 6.71 4.29 -5.58
C ARG A 320 7.88 4.38 -6.56
N GLU A 321 8.18 5.58 -7.04
CA GLU A 321 9.32 5.85 -7.90
C GLU A 321 10.65 5.53 -7.18
N GLU A 322 10.84 6.07 -5.98
CA GLU A 322 12.04 5.83 -5.17
C GLU A 322 12.19 4.35 -4.76
N LEU A 323 11.09 3.63 -4.60
CA LEU A 323 11.08 2.20 -4.31
C LEU A 323 11.14 1.30 -5.56
N SER A 324 11.32 1.87 -6.75
CA SER A 324 11.34 1.11 -8.00
C SER A 324 12.37 -0.02 -7.96
N GLY A 325 11.94 -1.24 -8.29
CA GLY A 325 12.79 -2.44 -8.27
C GLY A 325 13.14 -3.00 -6.89
N SER A 326 12.82 -2.33 -5.77
CA SER A 326 13.15 -2.81 -4.42
C SER A 326 12.32 -4.02 -3.97
N GLY A 327 11.09 -4.14 -4.47
CA GLY A 327 10.11 -5.11 -4.00
C GLY A 327 9.43 -4.72 -2.69
N ILE A 328 9.68 -3.52 -2.16
CA ILE A 328 9.02 -2.98 -0.97
C ILE A 328 7.59 -2.57 -1.33
N SER A 329 6.64 -3.02 -0.52
CA SER A 329 5.22 -2.70 -0.70
C SER A 329 4.85 -1.35 -0.08
N ILE A 330 3.79 -0.71 -0.64
CA ILE A 330 3.19 0.49 -0.06
C ILE A 330 1.74 0.18 0.29
N SER A 331 1.35 0.47 1.52
CA SER A 331 -0.04 0.41 1.99
C SER A 331 -0.46 1.71 2.66
N ILE A 332 -1.76 1.88 2.83
CA ILE A 332 -2.33 2.91 3.68
C ILE A 332 -3.41 2.32 4.59
N ALA A 333 -3.59 2.91 5.78
CA ALA A 333 -4.82 2.79 6.54
C ALA A 333 -5.76 3.96 6.18
N ALA A 334 -7.06 3.68 6.03
CA ALA A 334 -8.01 4.72 5.64
C ALA A 334 -9.43 4.46 6.19
N SER A 335 -10.06 5.52 6.66
CA SER A 335 -11.48 5.54 7.01
C SER A 335 -12.33 5.80 5.76
N VAL A 336 -12.49 4.78 4.94
CA VAL A 336 -13.01 4.87 3.56
C VAL A 336 -14.45 5.38 3.45
N GLY A 337 -15.25 5.23 4.49
CA GLY A 337 -16.65 5.69 4.50
C GLY A 337 -16.84 7.14 4.93
N TYR A 338 -15.80 7.82 5.38
CA TYR A 338 -15.90 9.11 6.03
C TYR A 338 -15.13 10.24 5.33
N LYS A 339 -13.85 10.01 5.01
CA LYS A 339 -12.97 11.08 4.55
C LYS A 339 -12.52 10.91 3.08
N VAL A 340 -12.37 9.68 2.61
CA VAL A 340 -11.80 9.43 1.28
C VAL A 340 -12.74 9.89 0.17
N PRO A 341 -12.31 10.77 -0.75
CA PRO A 341 -13.12 11.21 -1.87
C PRO A 341 -13.51 10.06 -2.80
N ASN A 342 -14.70 10.12 -3.39
CA ASN A 342 -15.22 9.07 -4.27
C ASN A 342 -14.39 8.85 -5.55
N TYR A 343 -13.60 9.83 -5.93
CA TYR A 343 -12.75 9.81 -7.12
C TYR A 343 -11.29 9.45 -6.83
N TRP A 344 -10.94 9.25 -5.56
CA TRP A 344 -9.57 8.91 -5.20
C TRP A 344 -9.24 7.49 -5.65
N THR A 345 -8.07 7.30 -6.25
CA THR A 345 -7.68 6.03 -6.79
C THR A 345 -6.38 5.54 -6.15
N THR A 346 -6.17 4.25 -6.21
CA THR A 346 -5.19 3.54 -5.39
C THR A 346 -4.32 2.56 -6.16
N ASP A 347 -4.15 2.77 -7.48
CA ASP A 347 -3.34 1.87 -8.33
C ASP A 347 -1.92 1.72 -7.85
N GLN A 348 -1.34 2.77 -7.26
CA GLN A 348 0.02 2.79 -6.75
C GLN A 348 0.20 2.01 -5.46
N LEU A 349 -0.90 1.68 -4.78
CA LEU A 349 -0.85 0.90 -3.55
C LEU A 349 -0.83 -0.60 -3.84
N ASP A 350 -0.11 -1.35 -3.02
CA ASP A 350 -0.18 -2.80 -3.00
C ASP A 350 -1.46 -3.28 -2.30
N PHE A 351 -1.88 -2.60 -1.25
CA PHE A 351 -3.15 -2.83 -0.57
C PHE A 351 -3.58 -1.63 0.27
N ILE A 352 -4.87 -1.55 0.58
CA ILE A 352 -5.46 -0.62 1.54
C ILE A 352 -5.95 -1.39 2.75
N MET A 353 -5.79 -0.83 3.93
CA MET A 353 -6.40 -1.31 5.17
C MET A 353 -7.54 -0.37 5.54
N THR A 354 -8.76 -0.90 5.58
CA THR A 354 -9.92 -0.10 5.98
C THR A 354 -10.00 0.00 7.49
N MET A 355 -10.19 1.19 8.03
CA MET A 355 -10.49 1.38 9.45
C MET A 355 -12.00 1.17 9.67
N SER A 356 -12.46 -0.09 9.55
CA SER A 356 -13.87 -0.49 9.68
C SER A 356 -14.32 -0.57 11.13
N TYR A 357 -14.07 0.52 11.87
CA TYR A 357 -14.40 0.71 13.28
C TYR A 357 -14.58 2.21 13.57
N ASP A 358 -14.85 2.54 14.83
CA ASP A 358 -15.10 3.90 15.32
C ASP A 358 -16.33 4.59 14.72
N ASP A 359 -17.33 3.77 14.34
CA ASP A 359 -18.65 4.27 13.97
C ASP A 359 -19.41 4.70 15.23
N LEU A 360 -19.86 5.93 15.28
CA LEU A 360 -20.62 6.50 16.41
C LEU A 360 -22.08 6.02 16.46
N THR A 361 -22.48 5.08 15.61
CA THR A 361 -23.83 4.51 15.67
C THR A 361 -24.07 3.77 17.00
N PRO A 362 -25.31 3.78 17.53
CA PRO A 362 -25.57 3.28 18.87
C PRO A 362 -25.35 1.76 19.06
N ASP A 363 -25.35 0.99 17.98
CA ASP A 363 -25.35 -0.46 18.10
C ASP A 363 -23.98 -1.08 18.40
N ASN A 364 -22.95 -0.71 17.64
CA ASN A 364 -21.58 -1.20 17.81
C ASN A 364 -20.63 -0.36 16.95
N HIS A 365 -19.56 0.17 17.57
CA HIS A 365 -18.59 1.02 16.88
C HIS A 365 -17.89 0.32 15.71
N ALA A 366 -18.00 -1.01 15.60
CA ALA A 366 -17.40 -1.81 14.55
C ALA A 366 -18.34 -2.96 14.15
N SER A 367 -19.51 -2.62 13.66
CA SER A 367 -20.53 -3.59 13.26
C SER A 367 -20.13 -4.41 12.03
N MET A 368 -20.81 -5.54 11.80
CA MET A 368 -20.68 -6.30 10.55
C MET A 368 -21.12 -5.48 9.34
N ARG A 369 -22.15 -4.63 9.49
CA ARG A 369 -22.63 -3.72 8.44
C ARG A 369 -21.55 -2.74 8.00
N LEU A 370 -20.86 -2.11 8.95
CA LEU A 370 -19.74 -1.21 8.67
C LEU A 370 -18.63 -1.91 7.89
N PHE A 371 -18.24 -3.10 8.34
CA PHE A 371 -17.20 -3.91 7.72
C PHE A 371 -17.51 -4.27 6.26
N GLN A 372 -18.76 -4.61 5.96
CA GLN A 372 -19.25 -4.90 4.60
C GLN A 372 -19.35 -3.64 3.74
N ARG A 373 -19.87 -2.53 4.32
CA ARG A 373 -19.97 -1.23 3.64
C ARG A 373 -18.61 -0.75 3.16
N ASP A 374 -17.59 -0.85 3.98
CA ASP A 374 -16.26 -0.38 3.63
C ASP A 374 -15.62 -1.23 2.51
N ALA A 375 -15.86 -2.54 2.53
CA ALA A 375 -15.47 -3.40 1.42
C ALA A 375 -16.17 -3.02 0.10
N ASP A 376 -17.47 -2.69 0.17
CA ASP A 376 -18.27 -2.27 -0.98
C ASP A 376 -17.80 -0.92 -1.53
N ILE A 377 -17.50 0.05 -0.65
CA ILE A 377 -16.95 1.35 -1.04
C ILE A 377 -15.63 1.17 -1.81
N CYS A 378 -14.71 0.37 -1.29
CA CYS A 378 -13.44 0.12 -1.97
C CYS A 378 -13.62 -0.51 -3.35
N GLN A 379 -14.56 -1.45 -3.50
CA GLN A 379 -14.80 -2.12 -4.77
C GLN A 379 -15.54 -1.24 -5.78
N ASN A 380 -16.61 -0.57 -5.37
CA ASN A 380 -17.54 0.08 -6.28
C ASN A 380 -17.26 1.56 -6.51
N LYS A 381 -16.69 2.26 -5.50
CA LYS A 381 -16.31 3.67 -5.65
C LYS A 381 -14.85 3.85 -6.06
N PHE A 382 -13.93 3.05 -5.49
CA PHE A 382 -12.51 3.17 -5.80
C PHE A 382 -12.04 2.16 -6.85
N HIS A 383 -12.95 1.32 -7.34
CA HIS A 383 -12.67 0.28 -8.35
C HIS A 383 -11.46 -0.61 -8.00
N MET A 384 -11.28 -0.85 -6.71
CA MET A 384 -10.15 -1.59 -6.19
C MET A 384 -10.36 -3.10 -6.32
N PRO A 385 -9.37 -3.85 -6.80
CA PRO A 385 -9.43 -5.31 -6.77
C PRO A 385 -9.62 -5.81 -5.33
N LYS A 386 -10.53 -6.77 -5.13
CA LYS A 386 -10.81 -7.37 -3.80
C LYS A 386 -9.55 -7.78 -3.05
N GLN A 387 -8.55 -8.26 -3.78
CA GLN A 387 -7.29 -8.74 -3.25
C GLN A 387 -6.40 -7.64 -2.66
N LYS A 388 -6.66 -6.39 -3.00
CA LYS A 388 -5.98 -5.23 -2.40
C LYS A 388 -6.71 -4.67 -1.18
N ILE A 389 -7.89 -5.19 -0.82
CA ILE A 389 -8.72 -4.69 0.27
C ILE A 389 -8.51 -5.56 1.52
N VAL A 390 -7.90 -4.99 2.55
CA VAL A 390 -7.65 -5.62 3.85
C VAL A 390 -8.53 -4.93 4.89
N LEU A 391 -9.42 -5.69 5.54
CA LEU A 391 -10.50 -5.13 6.35
C LEU A 391 -10.15 -5.09 7.84
N GLY A 392 -10.34 -3.94 8.48
CA GLY A 392 -9.96 -3.69 9.85
C GLY A 392 -10.81 -4.38 10.90
N LEU A 393 -10.15 -4.91 11.92
CA LEU A 393 -10.73 -5.55 13.10
C LEU A 393 -10.24 -4.82 14.36
N PRO A 394 -11.13 -4.22 15.16
CA PRO A 394 -10.71 -3.59 16.41
C PRO A 394 -10.53 -4.64 17.50
N PHE A 395 -9.41 -4.59 18.20
CA PHE A 395 -9.16 -5.37 19.40
C PHE A 395 -9.29 -4.52 20.66
N TYR A 396 -10.24 -3.60 20.63
CA TYR A 396 -10.53 -2.64 21.69
C TYR A 396 -12.04 -2.33 21.74
N SER A 397 -12.45 -1.63 22.78
CA SER A 397 -13.81 -1.12 22.94
C SER A 397 -13.86 0.40 22.88
N ASN A 398 -14.99 0.93 22.47
CA ASN A 398 -15.38 2.34 22.65
C ASN A 398 -16.59 2.46 23.57
N GLU A 399 -16.66 3.53 24.32
CA GLU A 399 -17.92 3.92 24.97
C GLU A 399 -18.97 4.17 23.88
N GLN A 400 -20.17 3.65 24.08
CA GLN A 400 -21.26 3.75 23.11
C GLN A 400 -21.54 5.21 22.75
N GLY A 401 -21.47 5.52 21.46
CA GLY A 401 -21.68 6.87 20.94
C GLY A 401 -20.52 7.86 21.15
N LYS A 402 -19.35 7.41 21.66
CA LYS A 402 -18.17 8.24 21.89
C LYS A 402 -16.90 7.53 21.46
N LEU A 403 -15.87 8.33 21.07
CA LEU A 403 -14.54 7.83 20.71
C LEU A 403 -13.48 8.07 21.80
N THR A 404 -13.85 8.62 22.95
CA THR A 404 -12.93 9.17 23.93
C THR A 404 -12.46 8.19 25.02
N ALA A 405 -13.16 7.06 25.18
CA ALA A 405 -12.86 6.08 26.22
C ALA A 405 -12.61 4.69 25.63
N GLN A 406 -11.38 4.51 25.13
CA GLN A 406 -10.95 3.25 24.50
C GLN A 406 -10.25 2.35 25.53
N TYR A 407 -10.63 1.07 25.56
CA TYR A 407 -9.96 0.05 26.38
C TYR A 407 -9.62 -1.16 25.51
N GLY A 408 -8.40 -1.66 25.62
CA GLY A 408 -8.01 -2.92 24.97
C GLY A 408 -8.93 -4.08 25.37
N TYR A 409 -9.16 -5.01 24.45
CA TYR A 409 -10.06 -6.13 24.66
C TYR A 409 -9.70 -6.96 25.89
N SER A 410 -8.42 -7.16 26.18
CA SER A 410 -7.96 -7.83 27.38
C SER A 410 -8.45 -7.16 28.67
N SER A 411 -8.48 -5.83 28.72
CA SER A 411 -9.02 -5.07 29.86
C SER A 411 -10.53 -5.30 29.99
N VAL A 412 -11.28 -5.17 28.89
CA VAL A 412 -12.73 -5.41 28.85
C VAL A 412 -13.07 -6.81 29.35
N TYR A 413 -12.32 -7.82 28.88
CA TYR A 413 -12.52 -9.21 29.31
C TYR A 413 -12.17 -9.43 30.78
N ASN A 414 -11.08 -8.85 31.27
CA ASN A 414 -10.66 -8.99 32.67
C ASN A 414 -11.66 -8.37 33.66
N TRP A 415 -12.36 -7.32 33.24
CA TRP A 415 -13.47 -6.78 34.03
C TRP A 415 -14.73 -7.65 33.98
N ASN A 416 -14.89 -8.47 32.94
CA ASN A 416 -16.03 -9.34 32.70
C ASN A 416 -15.61 -10.77 32.32
N PRO A 417 -14.90 -11.51 33.20
CA PRO A 417 -14.24 -12.78 32.81
C PRO A 417 -15.20 -13.94 32.52
N ARG A 418 -16.50 -13.75 32.77
CA ARG A 418 -17.56 -14.72 32.45
C ARG A 418 -18.31 -14.38 31.15
N MET A 419 -17.85 -13.38 30.43
CA MET A 419 -18.43 -12.94 29.17
C MET A 419 -18.47 -14.07 28.14
N LYS A 420 -19.63 -14.29 27.54
CA LYS A 420 -19.81 -15.29 26.49
C LYS A 420 -19.19 -14.79 25.16
N PRO A 421 -18.80 -15.69 24.25
CA PRO A 421 -18.15 -15.32 22.98
C PRO A 421 -19.00 -14.51 22.01
N ASP A 422 -20.30 -14.50 22.16
CA ASP A 422 -21.29 -13.75 21.34
C ASP A 422 -21.57 -12.35 21.86
N VAL A 423 -21.06 -11.99 23.03
CA VAL A 423 -21.22 -10.65 23.61
C VAL A 423 -20.33 -9.64 22.89
N ASN A 424 -20.92 -8.53 22.48
CA ASN A 424 -20.27 -7.43 21.75
C ASN A 424 -20.46 -6.07 22.43
N ASN A 425 -21.04 -6.05 23.60
CA ASN A 425 -21.18 -4.85 24.45
C ASN A 425 -21.24 -5.25 25.92
N CYS A 426 -20.81 -4.38 26.79
CA CYS A 426 -20.97 -4.55 28.23
C CYS A 426 -20.84 -3.22 28.95
N ARG A 427 -21.46 -3.11 30.13
CA ARG A 427 -21.17 -2.03 31.06
C ARG A 427 -19.85 -2.31 31.76
N LEU A 428 -18.99 -1.31 31.77
CA LEU A 428 -17.77 -1.37 32.57
C LEU A 428 -18.09 -0.85 33.99
N LYS A 429 -17.36 -1.35 34.97
CA LYS A 429 -17.47 -0.85 36.35
C LYS A 429 -16.56 0.39 36.51
N ASN A 430 -17.08 1.39 37.19
CA ASN A 430 -16.29 2.52 37.66
C ASN A 430 -15.29 2.04 38.75
N GLN A 431 -14.32 2.90 39.09
CA GLN A 431 -13.33 2.60 40.13
C GLN A 431 -13.96 2.36 41.51
N ASP A 432 -15.10 2.99 41.77
CA ASP A 432 -15.87 2.84 43.03
C ASP A 432 -16.79 1.59 43.03
N GLY A 433 -16.77 0.79 41.98
CA GLY A 433 -17.58 -0.43 41.83
C GLY A 433 -19.01 -0.20 41.31
N THR A 434 -19.44 1.04 41.08
CA THR A 434 -20.74 1.36 40.47
C THR A 434 -20.77 0.98 38.98
N GLU A 435 -21.95 0.86 38.39
CA GLU A 435 -22.12 0.66 36.95
C GLU A 435 -21.61 1.86 36.18
N GLY A 436 -20.63 1.63 35.29
CA GLY A 436 -20.10 2.61 34.38
C GLY A 436 -20.83 2.63 33.02
N PRO A 437 -20.27 3.34 32.04
CA PRO A 437 -20.87 3.47 30.72
C PRO A 437 -20.92 2.13 29.97
N MET A 438 -21.84 2.05 29.00
CA MET A 438 -21.89 0.96 28.06
C MET A 438 -20.72 1.08 27.08
N HIS A 439 -19.98 0.00 26.90
CA HIS A 439 -18.94 -0.13 25.89
C HIS A 439 -19.35 -1.12 24.81
N THR A 440 -19.00 -0.81 23.57
CA THR A 440 -19.16 -1.72 22.43
C THR A 440 -17.78 -2.19 21.94
N PHE A 441 -17.71 -3.43 21.48
CA PHE A 441 -16.48 -4.07 20.99
C PHE A 441 -16.83 -5.25 20.07
N ASN A 442 -15.83 -5.93 19.53
CA ASN A 442 -16.06 -7.17 18.78
C ASN A 442 -15.65 -8.38 19.65
N GLY A 443 -16.61 -9.19 20.04
CA GLY A 443 -16.34 -10.47 20.72
C GLY A 443 -15.83 -11.56 19.76
N PRO A 444 -15.36 -12.71 20.30
CA PRO A 444 -14.76 -13.78 19.49
C PRO A 444 -15.64 -14.27 18.33
N ASN A 445 -16.95 -14.36 18.53
CA ASN A 445 -17.86 -14.82 17.48
C ASN A 445 -18.01 -13.82 16.35
N LEU A 446 -18.08 -12.51 16.64
CA LEU A 446 -18.18 -11.47 15.62
C LEU A 446 -16.86 -11.35 14.82
N ILE A 447 -15.71 -11.44 15.50
CA ILE A 447 -14.40 -11.50 14.82
C ILE A 447 -14.34 -12.72 13.88
N ALA A 448 -14.75 -13.89 14.33
CA ALA A 448 -14.79 -15.10 13.51
C ALA A 448 -15.75 -14.95 12.31
N GLN A 449 -16.90 -14.31 12.50
CA GLN A 449 -17.87 -14.03 11.44
C GLN A 449 -17.29 -13.08 10.36
N LYS A 450 -16.67 -11.97 10.77
CA LYS A 450 -16.00 -11.03 9.88
C LYS A 450 -14.89 -11.70 9.06
N CYS A 451 -14.04 -12.50 9.73
CA CYS A 451 -12.97 -13.23 9.05
C CYS A 451 -13.50 -14.27 8.05
N ARG A 452 -14.59 -14.97 8.39
CA ARG A 452 -15.24 -15.92 7.47
C ARG A 452 -15.78 -15.21 6.25
N TRP A 453 -16.53 -14.13 6.46
CA TRP A 453 -17.08 -13.34 5.36
C TRP A 453 -15.99 -12.80 4.43
N ALA A 454 -14.93 -12.21 4.97
CA ALA A 454 -13.82 -11.68 4.18
C ALA A 454 -13.14 -12.79 3.36
N LYS A 455 -12.94 -13.98 3.93
CA LYS A 455 -12.37 -15.15 3.25
C LYS A 455 -13.28 -15.70 2.14
N GLU A 456 -14.58 -15.82 2.40
CA GLU A 456 -15.58 -16.32 1.43
C GLU A 456 -15.76 -15.36 0.26
N ASN A 457 -15.71 -14.04 0.53
CA ASN A 457 -15.79 -13.01 -0.49
C ASN A 457 -14.45 -12.71 -1.19
N GLN A 458 -13.38 -13.46 -0.87
CA GLN A 458 -12.06 -13.34 -1.50
C GLN A 458 -11.41 -11.95 -1.32
N MET A 459 -11.67 -11.31 -0.18
CA MET A 459 -11.00 -10.06 0.16
C MET A 459 -9.50 -10.24 0.38
N GLY A 460 -8.74 -9.17 0.32
CA GLY A 460 -7.29 -9.14 0.50
C GLY A 460 -6.81 -9.68 1.84
N GLY A 461 -7.63 -9.56 2.86
CA GLY A 461 -7.30 -10.05 4.18
C GLY A 461 -7.99 -9.30 5.29
N VAL A 462 -7.42 -9.39 6.48
CA VAL A 462 -7.83 -8.64 7.66
C VAL A 462 -6.64 -7.95 8.31
N MET A 463 -6.87 -6.77 8.85
CA MET A 463 -5.95 -6.00 9.66
C MET A 463 -6.43 -5.98 11.11
N ILE A 464 -5.53 -5.85 12.06
CA ILE A 464 -5.83 -5.85 13.49
C ILE A 464 -5.30 -4.56 14.12
N TRP A 465 -6.17 -3.79 14.74
CA TRP A 465 -5.81 -2.64 15.57
C TRP A 465 -6.24 -2.84 17.04
N ALA A 466 -5.34 -3.06 17.99
CA ALA A 466 -3.95 -3.42 17.81
C ALA A 466 -3.67 -4.75 18.50
N TYR A 467 -2.69 -5.51 18.01
CA TYR A 467 -2.49 -6.89 18.39
C TYR A 467 -2.18 -7.11 19.88
N GLU A 468 -1.39 -6.23 20.47
CA GLU A 468 -0.97 -6.31 21.86
C GLU A 468 -2.11 -6.12 22.87
N THR A 469 -3.27 -5.66 22.43
CA THR A 469 -4.44 -5.44 23.29
C THR A 469 -5.36 -6.67 23.44
N ASP A 470 -5.06 -7.76 22.74
CA ASP A 470 -5.78 -9.05 22.87
C ASP A 470 -5.41 -9.79 24.17
N LEU A 471 -6.09 -10.88 24.42
CA LEU A 471 -5.71 -11.91 25.36
C LEU A 471 -4.64 -12.83 24.72
N PRO A 472 -3.79 -13.49 25.53
CA PRO A 472 -2.84 -14.48 25.01
C PRO A 472 -3.54 -15.49 24.10
N ILE A 473 -2.93 -15.85 22.98
CA ILE A 473 -3.55 -16.69 21.93
C ILE A 473 -4.03 -18.06 22.43
N LYS A 474 -3.44 -18.59 23.52
CA LYS A 474 -3.89 -19.83 24.16
C LYS A 474 -5.18 -19.66 24.95
N HIS A 475 -5.56 -18.43 25.29
CA HIS A 475 -6.76 -18.14 26.05
C HIS A 475 -8.02 -18.42 25.21
N LYS A 476 -9.05 -19.03 25.82
CA LYS A 476 -10.28 -19.45 25.10
C LYS A 476 -11.05 -18.28 24.47
N ALA A 477 -10.99 -17.11 25.07
CA ALA A 477 -11.65 -15.89 24.62
C ALA A 477 -10.76 -14.96 23.79
N SER A 478 -9.53 -15.34 23.41
CA SER A 478 -8.66 -14.54 22.54
C SER A 478 -9.32 -14.32 21.17
N LEU A 479 -9.35 -13.07 20.72
CA LEU A 479 -9.85 -12.66 19.41
C LEU A 479 -8.97 -13.25 18.30
N SER A 480 -7.66 -13.19 18.45
CA SER A 480 -6.70 -13.82 17.53
C SER A 480 -6.94 -15.32 17.40
N ARG A 481 -7.20 -16.02 18.50
CA ARG A 481 -7.55 -17.45 18.47
C ARG A 481 -8.80 -17.73 17.65
N ALA A 482 -9.85 -16.90 17.82
CA ALA A 482 -11.11 -17.02 17.07
C ALA A 482 -10.87 -16.78 15.57
N MET A 483 -10.11 -15.75 15.22
CA MET A 483 -9.70 -15.41 13.87
C MET A 483 -8.94 -16.55 13.19
N PHE A 484 -7.87 -17.06 13.82
CA PHE A 484 -7.03 -18.10 13.24
C PHE A 484 -7.74 -19.43 13.05
N LYS A 485 -8.72 -19.78 13.91
CA LYS A 485 -9.56 -20.95 13.70
C LYS A 485 -10.32 -20.90 12.36
N VAL A 486 -10.74 -19.72 11.92
CA VAL A 486 -11.44 -19.55 10.65
C VAL A 486 -10.45 -19.49 9.48
N LEU A 487 -9.41 -18.68 9.60
CA LEU A 487 -8.54 -18.36 8.48
C LEU A 487 -7.61 -19.50 8.08
N ARG A 488 -7.22 -20.34 9.03
CA ARG A 488 -6.31 -21.48 8.80
C ARG A 488 -6.98 -22.78 8.45
N GLN A 489 -8.30 -22.88 8.55
CA GLN A 489 -8.99 -24.08 8.09
C GLN A 489 -8.82 -24.21 6.56
N PRO A 490 -8.41 -25.39 6.04
CA PRO A 490 -8.45 -25.65 4.62
C PRO A 490 -9.89 -25.43 4.10
N LYS A 491 -10.02 -24.90 2.88
CA LYS A 491 -11.34 -24.84 2.23
C LYS A 491 -11.93 -26.26 2.27
N LYS A 492 -13.12 -26.43 2.83
CA LYS A 492 -13.87 -27.67 2.65
C LYS A 492 -13.95 -27.88 1.14
N LYS A 493 -13.46 -29.00 0.64
CA LYS A 493 -13.71 -29.43 -0.75
C LYS A 493 -15.23 -29.47 -0.91
N GLN A 494 -15.78 -28.56 -1.72
CA GLN A 494 -17.13 -28.68 -2.24
C GLN A 494 -17.18 -29.79 -3.28
#